data_285bbb7e0047fd70ae10a01d5fefc708
#
_entry.id   285bbb7e0047fd70ae10a01d5fefc708
#
_cell.length_a   1.000
_cell.length_b   1.000
_cell.length_c   1.000
_cell.angle_alpha   90.00
_cell.angle_beta   90.00
_cell.angle_gamma   90.00
#
_symmetry.space_group_name_H-M   'P 1'
#
loop_
_entity.id
_entity.type
_entity.pdbx_description
1 polymer ?
#
loop_
_entity_poly.entity_id
_entity_poly.type
_entity_poly.pdbx_seq_one_letter_code
_entity_poly.pdbx_strand_id
1 'polypeptide(L)'
;EITRLLGYCDSIDTKNYNIKLAVRRIENVQILLDKSGLKFNKELEKTAFGKDFKQSKIQAENRKVTIFYNEPLILPAESELTKKIKSSKVGEIITLPNIYFFNNSARIVPKSQPTLIDLRCAMEENPKLKIEIQGHICCQMNGDINNVSTARARAIYNYLIRSKIDRKRMTFKGYGTSQPIHPIPEKTEQEENENRRVEILIVEK
;
A
#
# COMPACT_ATOMS: atom_id res chain seq x y z
N GLU A 1 -14.39 -7.13 8.68
CA GLU A 1 -15.12 -8.30 9.19
C GLU A 1 -14.34 -9.58 8.91
N ILE A 2 -14.35 -10.50 9.87
CA ILE A 2 -13.70 -11.81 9.72
C ILE A 2 -14.59 -12.72 8.88
N THR A 3 -14.04 -13.28 7.81
CA THR A 3 -14.79 -14.08 6.82
C THR A 3 -14.51 -15.57 6.92
N ARG A 4 -13.28 -15.97 7.28
CA ARG A 4 -12.91 -17.39 7.40
C ARG A 4 -11.93 -17.65 8.54
N LEU A 5 -12.07 -18.79 9.18
CA LEU A 5 -11.14 -19.31 10.18
C LEU A 5 -10.74 -20.73 9.78
N LEU A 6 -9.46 -20.94 9.50
CA LEU A 6 -8.92 -22.23 9.08
C LEU A 6 -7.97 -22.79 10.14
N GLY A 7 -8.29 -23.97 10.71
CA GLY A 7 -7.51 -24.59 11.77
C GLY A 7 -6.60 -25.72 11.27
N TYR A 8 -5.36 -25.75 11.76
CA TYR A 8 -4.31 -26.67 11.36
C TYR A 8 -3.64 -27.30 12.56
N CYS A 9 -3.14 -28.54 12.38
CA CYS A 9 -2.36 -29.29 13.34
C CYS A 9 -1.11 -29.84 12.68
N ASP A 10 -0.11 -30.21 13.49
CA ASP A 10 1.05 -30.96 13.01
C ASP A 10 0.68 -32.40 12.63
N SER A 11 1.67 -33.16 12.15
CA SER A 11 1.49 -34.53 11.68
C SER A 11 1.38 -35.58 12.80
N ILE A 12 1.55 -35.17 14.07
CA ILE A 12 1.47 -36.05 15.22
C ILE A 12 -0.01 -36.39 15.50
N ASP A 13 -0.26 -37.55 16.05
CA ASP A 13 -1.60 -38.07 16.39
C ASP A 13 -2.49 -38.51 15.20
N THR A 14 -3.65 -39.06 15.54
CA THR A 14 -4.60 -39.57 14.55
C THR A 14 -5.32 -38.42 13.82
N LYS A 15 -5.82 -38.72 12.62
CA LYS A 15 -6.58 -37.74 11.81
C LYS A 15 -7.79 -37.18 12.59
N ASN A 16 -8.56 -38.08 13.22
CA ASN A 16 -9.77 -37.66 13.97
C ASN A 16 -9.45 -36.77 15.18
N TYR A 17 -8.37 -37.09 15.90
CA TYR A 17 -7.91 -36.25 17.00
C TYR A 17 -7.51 -34.86 16.52
N ASN A 18 -6.72 -34.79 15.44
CA ASN A 18 -6.24 -33.53 14.88
C ASN A 18 -7.37 -32.65 14.32
N ILE A 19 -8.41 -33.24 13.74
CA ILE A 19 -9.60 -32.47 13.32
C ILE A 19 -10.31 -31.86 14.55
N LYS A 20 -10.57 -32.66 15.60
CA LYS A 20 -11.17 -32.16 16.84
C LYS A 20 -10.31 -31.07 17.51
N LEU A 21 -8.99 -31.21 17.47
CA LEU A 21 -8.07 -30.22 18.01
C LEU A 21 -8.08 -28.92 17.17
N ALA A 22 -8.15 -29.03 15.85
CA ALA A 22 -8.27 -27.87 14.96
C ALA A 22 -9.58 -27.11 15.18
N VAL A 23 -10.70 -27.80 15.37
CA VAL A 23 -12.00 -27.18 15.74
C VAL A 23 -11.87 -26.39 17.04
N ARG A 24 -11.36 -27.01 18.11
CA ARG A 24 -11.17 -26.31 19.40
C ARG A 24 -10.26 -25.08 19.28
N ARG A 25 -9.21 -25.14 18.46
CA ARG A 25 -8.35 -23.98 18.18
C ARG A 25 -9.12 -22.85 17.50
N ILE A 26 -9.93 -23.17 16.49
CA ILE A 26 -10.79 -22.18 15.81
C ILE A 26 -11.74 -21.52 16.80
N GLU A 27 -12.41 -22.30 17.64
CA GLU A 27 -13.37 -21.81 18.65
C GLU A 27 -12.67 -20.88 19.66
N ASN A 28 -11.51 -21.27 20.17
CA ASN A 28 -10.74 -20.43 21.10
C ASN A 28 -10.29 -19.11 20.45
N VAL A 29 -9.82 -19.16 19.21
CA VAL A 29 -9.45 -17.95 18.46
C VAL A 29 -10.68 -17.08 18.22
N GLN A 30 -11.81 -17.67 17.86
CA GLN A 30 -13.06 -16.91 17.67
C GLN A 30 -13.48 -16.19 18.96
N ILE A 31 -13.44 -16.86 20.11
CA ILE A 31 -13.76 -16.25 21.42
C ILE A 31 -12.82 -15.06 21.72
N LEU A 32 -11.52 -15.20 21.43
CA LEU A 32 -10.56 -14.13 21.63
C LEU A 32 -10.83 -12.92 20.73
N LEU A 33 -11.14 -13.18 19.45
CA LEU A 33 -11.44 -12.14 18.47
C LEU A 33 -12.75 -11.40 18.83
N ASP A 34 -13.78 -12.14 19.29
CA ASP A 34 -15.05 -11.58 19.75
C ASP A 34 -14.85 -10.66 20.96
N LYS A 35 -14.11 -11.13 21.96
CA LYS A 35 -13.73 -10.33 23.13
C LYS A 35 -12.94 -9.07 22.78
N SER A 36 -12.23 -9.07 21.66
CA SER A 36 -11.50 -7.92 21.13
C SER A 36 -12.38 -6.95 20.34
N GLY A 37 -13.71 -7.20 20.26
CA GLY A 37 -14.66 -6.35 19.55
C GLY A 37 -14.61 -6.46 18.03
N LEU A 38 -13.94 -7.47 17.48
CA LEU A 38 -13.87 -7.69 16.04
C LEU A 38 -15.18 -8.32 15.52
N LYS A 39 -15.69 -7.77 14.42
CA LYS A 39 -16.94 -8.24 13.82
C LYS A 39 -16.72 -9.43 12.91
N PHE A 40 -17.62 -10.39 12.97
CA PHE A 40 -17.65 -11.54 12.07
C PHE A 40 -18.66 -11.30 10.94
N ASN A 41 -18.34 -11.83 9.76
CA ASN A 41 -19.30 -11.89 8.67
C ASN A 41 -20.45 -12.86 9.04
N LYS A 42 -21.66 -12.56 8.56
CA LYS A 42 -22.83 -13.42 8.78
C LYS A 42 -22.63 -14.85 8.24
N GLU A 43 -21.83 -14.98 7.19
CA GLU A 43 -21.48 -16.24 6.52
C GLU A 43 -20.05 -16.69 6.89
N LEU A 44 -19.69 -16.60 8.19
CA LEU A 44 -18.38 -17.00 8.67
C LEU A 44 -18.10 -18.48 8.36
N GLU A 45 -17.13 -18.72 7.48
CA GLU A 45 -16.66 -20.07 7.14
C GLU A 45 -15.65 -20.56 8.19
N LYS A 46 -15.84 -21.80 8.69
CA LYS A 46 -14.91 -22.46 9.61
C LYS A 46 -14.52 -23.80 9.05
N THR A 47 -13.22 -24.00 8.78
CA THR A 47 -12.72 -25.25 8.23
C THR A 47 -11.58 -25.79 9.07
N ALA A 48 -11.72 -27.02 9.57
CA ALA A 48 -10.70 -27.73 10.33
C ALA A 48 -9.97 -28.71 9.38
N PHE A 49 -8.76 -28.37 8.96
CA PHE A 49 -7.92 -29.25 8.15
C PHE A 49 -7.23 -30.34 8.98
N GLY A 50 -7.06 -30.10 10.29
CA GLY A 50 -6.25 -30.99 11.10
C GLY A 50 -4.83 -31.07 10.55
N LYS A 51 -4.41 -32.28 10.16
CA LYS A 51 -3.09 -32.50 9.53
C LYS A 51 -3.13 -32.64 7.99
N ASP A 52 -4.33 -32.52 7.38
CA ASP A 52 -4.53 -32.74 5.93
C ASP A 52 -4.21 -31.45 5.14
N PHE A 53 -2.94 -31.06 5.15
CA PHE A 53 -2.41 -29.96 4.35
C PHE A 53 -0.90 -30.15 4.10
N LYS A 54 -0.30 -29.34 3.26
CA LYS A 54 1.15 -29.39 3.01
C LYS A 54 1.90 -28.95 4.28
N GLN A 55 2.45 -29.92 4.98
CA GLN A 55 3.17 -29.72 6.23
C GLN A 55 4.54 -29.03 6.02
N SER A 56 4.88 -28.09 6.90
CA SER A 56 6.25 -27.61 7.06
C SER A 56 7.11 -28.66 7.80
N LYS A 57 8.40 -28.65 7.54
CA LYS A 57 9.38 -29.44 8.31
C LYS A 57 9.45 -28.99 9.78
N ILE A 58 9.10 -27.75 10.06
CA ILE A 58 9.06 -27.19 11.42
C ILE A 58 7.66 -27.41 12.00
N GLN A 59 7.54 -28.34 12.94
CA GLN A 59 6.25 -28.74 13.53
C GLN A 59 5.46 -27.56 14.13
N ALA A 60 6.15 -26.58 14.70
CA ALA A 60 5.52 -25.40 15.29
C ALA A 60 4.72 -24.57 14.26
N GLU A 61 5.17 -24.48 13.02
CA GLU A 61 4.49 -23.74 11.93
C GLU A 61 3.21 -24.42 11.46
N ASN A 62 3.07 -25.72 11.75
CA ASN A 62 1.88 -26.50 11.39
C ASN A 62 0.75 -26.30 12.40
N ARG A 63 1.05 -25.82 13.61
CA ARG A 63 0.09 -25.56 14.69
C ARG A 63 -0.44 -24.15 14.64
N LYS A 64 -1.38 -23.88 13.75
CA LYS A 64 -1.89 -22.52 13.51
C LYS A 64 -3.39 -22.44 13.26
N VAL A 65 -3.94 -21.25 13.42
CA VAL A 65 -5.22 -20.85 12.85
C VAL A 65 -4.96 -19.70 11.89
N THR A 66 -5.43 -19.82 10.65
CA THR A 66 -5.36 -18.74 9.68
C THR A 66 -6.68 -17.97 9.69
N ILE A 67 -6.60 -16.66 9.81
CA ILE A 67 -7.73 -15.74 9.85
C ILE A 67 -7.78 -15.00 8.52
N PHE A 68 -8.92 -15.08 7.84
CA PHE A 68 -9.21 -14.23 6.68
C PHE A 68 -10.20 -13.16 7.11
N TYR A 69 -9.94 -11.94 6.71
CA TYR A 69 -10.79 -10.81 7.03
C TYR A 69 -10.89 -9.86 5.85
N ASN A 70 -12.05 -9.24 5.73
CA ASN A 70 -12.20 -8.06 4.89
C ASN A 70 -11.82 -6.86 5.75
N GLU A 71 -10.77 -6.16 5.37
CA GLU A 71 -10.58 -4.83 5.90
C GLU A 71 -11.83 -4.02 5.52
N PRO A 72 -12.51 -3.35 6.47
CA PRO A 72 -13.40 -2.29 6.06
C PRO A 72 -12.52 -1.36 5.23
N LEU A 73 -12.95 -1.02 4.03
CA LEU A 73 -12.53 0.22 3.43
C LEU A 73 -12.99 1.31 4.41
N ILE A 74 -12.16 1.58 5.41
CA ILE A 74 -12.19 2.86 6.08
C ILE A 74 -11.74 3.78 4.94
N LEU A 75 -12.73 4.30 4.20
CA LEU A 75 -12.51 5.50 3.44
C LEU A 75 -12.06 6.50 4.51
N PRO A 76 -10.79 6.88 4.58
CA PRO A 76 -10.35 7.88 5.53
C PRO A 76 -11.28 9.06 5.30
N ALA A 77 -11.69 9.70 6.37
CA ALA A 77 -12.36 11.01 6.26
C ALA A 77 -11.55 11.78 5.23
N GLU A 78 -12.21 12.19 4.16
CA GLU A 78 -11.64 12.68 2.90
C GLU A 78 -10.29 13.36 3.12
N SER A 79 -9.20 12.72 2.70
CA SER A 79 -7.86 13.21 3.04
C SER A 79 -7.64 14.59 2.44
N GLU A 80 -6.77 15.39 3.04
CA GLU A 80 -6.41 16.70 2.51
C GLU A 80 -5.92 16.61 1.05
N LEU A 81 -5.22 15.52 0.70
CA LEU A 81 -4.80 15.24 -0.67
C LEU A 81 -6.02 15.03 -1.59
N THR A 82 -7.00 14.23 -1.17
CA THR A 82 -8.23 13.98 -1.95
C THR A 82 -9.03 15.25 -2.14
N LYS A 83 -9.20 16.09 -1.10
CA LYS A 83 -9.84 17.39 -1.20
C LYS A 83 -9.11 18.30 -2.18
N LYS A 84 -7.78 18.36 -2.10
CA LYS A 84 -6.95 19.16 -2.98
C LYS A 84 -7.07 18.70 -4.44
N ILE A 85 -7.07 17.41 -4.69
CA ILE A 85 -7.30 16.85 -6.03
C ILE A 85 -8.70 17.21 -6.51
N LYS A 86 -9.74 17.10 -5.69
CA LYS A 86 -11.12 17.45 -6.07
C LYS A 86 -11.30 18.93 -6.40
N SER A 87 -10.65 19.81 -5.69
CA SER A 87 -10.73 21.28 -5.93
C SER A 87 -9.81 21.78 -7.05
N SER A 88 -8.80 20.99 -7.45
CA SER A 88 -7.81 21.39 -8.45
C SER A 88 -8.40 21.55 -9.85
N LYS A 89 -7.72 22.34 -10.68
CA LYS A 89 -8.02 22.55 -12.11
C LYS A 89 -7.06 21.73 -12.99
N VAL A 90 -7.45 21.52 -14.24
CA VAL A 90 -6.55 20.95 -15.26
C VAL A 90 -5.34 21.90 -15.43
N GLY A 91 -4.16 21.34 -15.49
CA GLY A 91 -2.89 22.06 -15.51
C GLY A 91 -2.30 22.37 -14.13
N GLU A 92 -3.02 22.10 -13.05
CA GLU A 92 -2.51 22.31 -11.68
C GLU A 92 -1.58 21.19 -11.24
N ILE A 93 -0.51 21.56 -10.53
CA ILE A 93 0.47 20.65 -9.96
C ILE A 93 0.22 20.52 -8.46
N ILE A 94 0.18 19.28 -7.98
CA ILE A 94 -0.04 18.97 -6.56
C ILE A 94 1.13 18.12 -6.07
N THR A 95 1.86 18.62 -5.08
CA THR A 95 2.89 17.85 -4.40
C THR A 95 2.27 16.74 -3.55
N LEU A 96 2.76 15.53 -3.70
CA LEU A 96 2.36 14.39 -2.87
C LEU A 96 3.08 14.47 -1.52
N PRO A 97 2.36 14.66 -0.41
CA PRO A 97 2.98 14.77 0.90
C PRO A 97 3.54 13.42 1.35
N ASN A 98 4.59 13.43 2.18
CA ASN A 98 5.10 12.24 2.86
C ASN A 98 5.44 11.05 1.93
N ILE A 99 5.88 11.31 0.71
CA ILE A 99 6.42 10.28 -0.18
C ILE A 99 7.93 10.20 0.01
N TYR A 100 8.39 9.08 0.55
CA TYR A 100 9.80 8.82 0.85
C TYR A 100 10.32 7.60 0.09
N PHE A 101 11.58 7.66 -0.30
CA PHE A 101 12.30 6.57 -0.95
C PHE A 101 13.56 6.23 -0.15
N PHE A 102 14.01 4.99 -0.25
CA PHE A 102 15.33 4.64 0.26
C PHE A 102 16.42 5.40 -0.53
N ASN A 103 17.55 5.66 0.12
CA ASN A 103 18.65 6.42 -0.49
C ASN A 103 19.06 5.85 -1.84
N ASN A 104 19.28 6.73 -2.82
CA ASN A 104 19.65 6.40 -4.20
C ASN A 104 18.79 5.29 -4.83
N SER A 105 17.52 5.23 -4.48
CA SER A 105 16.61 4.17 -4.91
C SER A 105 15.23 4.73 -5.26
N ALA A 106 14.51 3.96 -6.06
CA ALA A 106 13.08 4.14 -6.33
C ALA A 106 12.21 3.23 -5.45
N ARG A 107 12.80 2.51 -4.49
CA ARG A 107 12.04 1.68 -3.54
C ARG A 107 11.36 2.59 -2.52
N ILE A 108 10.04 2.53 -2.48
CA ILE A 108 9.20 3.35 -1.61
C ILE A 108 9.33 2.85 -0.16
N VAL A 109 9.47 3.78 0.78
CA VAL A 109 9.50 3.47 2.22
C VAL A 109 8.07 3.17 2.71
N PRO A 110 7.86 2.17 3.59
CA PRO A 110 6.52 1.82 4.10
C PRO A 110 5.73 2.99 4.70
N LYS A 111 6.42 3.98 5.28
CA LYS A 111 5.81 5.22 5.82
C LYS A 111 5.04 6.03 4.77
N SER A 112 5.31 5.84 3.47
CA SER A 112 4.60 6.53 2.37
C SER A 112 3.27 5.88 1.99
N GLN A 113 2.95 4.72 2.57
CA GLN A 113 1.76 3.95 2.23
C GLN A 113 0.44 4.73 2.37
N PRO A 114 0.20 5.53 3.43
CA PRO A 114 -1.04 6.31 3.55
C PRO A 114 -1.28 7.23 2.35
N THR A 115 -0.29 8.01 1.93
CA THR A 115 -0.40 8.90 0.77
C THR A 115 -0.66 8.16 -0.54
N LEU A 116 -0.05 6.99 -0.72
CA LEU A 116 -0.30 6.15 -1.90
C LEU A 116 -1.74 5.61 -1.92
N ILE A 117 -2.27 5.24 -0.75
CA ILE A 117 -3.67 4.81 -0.60
C ILE A 117 -4.61 5.98 -0.92
N ASP A 118 -4.34 7.18 -0.39
CA ASP A 118 -5.13 8.38 -0.64
C ASP A 118 -5.16 8.73 -2.14
N LEU A 119 -4.00 8.69 -2.81
CA LEU A 119 -3.93 8.93 -4.24
C LEU A 119 -4.72 7.89 -5.04
N ARG A 120 -4.61 6.62 -4.67
CA ARG A 120 -5.40 5.55 -5.27
C ARG A 120 -6.90 5.81 -5.10
N CYS A 121 -7.36 6.09 -3.88
CA CYS A 121 -8.77 6.38 -3.59
C CYS A 121 -9.27 7.58 -4.41
N ALA A 122 -8.48 8.66 -4.49
CA ALA A 122 -8.82 9.82 -5.32
C ALA A 122 -8.98 9.45 -6.80
N MET A 123 -8.12 8.56 -7.32
CA MET A 123 -8.22 8.07 -8.70
C MET A 123 -9.43 7.14 -8.92
N GLU A 124 -9.78 6.31 -7.93
CA GLU A 124 -10.97 5.42 -7.97
C GLU A 124 -12.27 6.22 -7.92
N GLU A 125 -12.34 7.22 -7.05
CA GLU A 125 -13.51 8.11 -6.91
C GLU A 125 -13.74 9.02 -8.13
N ASN A 126 -12.69 9.30 -8.90
CA ASN A 126 -12.75 10.18 -10.07
C ASN A 126 -12.32 9.43 -11.35
N PRO A 127 -13.22 8.66 -11.99
CA PRO A 127 -12.86 7.80 -13.13
C PRO A 127 -12.33 8.57 -14.36
N LYS A 128 -12.65 9.83 -14.52
CA LYS A 128 -12.17 10.69 -15.62
C LYS A 128 -10.81 11.31 -15.34
N LEU A 129 -10.39 11.36 -14.07
CA LEU A 129 -9.13 11.99 -13.67
C LEU A 129 -7.94 11.32 -14.36
N LYS A 130 -7.17 12.11 -15.09
CA LYS A 130 -5.88 11.72 -15.66
C LYS A 130 -4.77 12.58 -15.05
N ILE A 131 -3.66 11.94 -14.71
CA ILE A 131 -2.51 12.57 -14.06
C ILE A 131 -1.20 12.24 -14.75
N GLU A 132 -0.24 13.17 -14.70
CA GLU A 132 1.17 12.90 -14.92
C GLU A 132 1.90 12.90 -13.58
N ILE A 133 2.60 11.82 -13.26
CA ILE A 133 3.40 11.69 -12.04
C ILE A 133 4.79 12.23 -12.33
N GLN A 134 5.20 13.26 -11.60
CA GLN A 134 6.44 14.01 -11.83
C GLN A 134 7.43 13.73 -10.69
N GLY A 135 8.61 13.22 -11.02
CA GLY A 135 9.67 12.94 -10.03
C GLY A 135 10.75 14.00 -10.05
N HIS A 136 11.16 14.46 -8.86
CA HIS A 136 12.24 15.43 -8.68
C HIS A 136 13.28 14.88 -7.69
N ILE A 137 14.52 15.33 -7.84
CA ILE A 137 15.64 15.03 -6.94
C ILE A 137 16.34 16.31 -6.52
N CYS A 138 17.13 16.22 -5.44
CA CYS A 138 17.99 17.29 -4.96
C CYS A 138 19.47 17.04 -5.30
N CYS A 139 20.29 17.99 -4.89
CA CYS A 139 21.69 17.80 -4.54
C CYS A 139 22.63 17.36 -5.69
N GLN A 140 22.16 17.31 -6.92
CA GLN A 140 22.97 16.90 -8.07
C GLN A 140 23.18 18.06 -9.07
N MET A 141 24.36 18.67 -9.03
CA MET A 141 24.71 19.76 -9.95
C MET A 141 24.76 19.31 -11.42
N ASN A 142 25.06 18.04 -11.67
CA ASN A 142 25.20 17.46 -13.01
C ASN A 142 23.91 16.79 -13.55
N GLY A 143 22.77 17.08 -12.93
CA GLY A 143 21.48 16.50 -13.33
C GLY A 143 21.26 15.06 -12.84
N ASP A 144 20.19 14.43 -13.33
CA ASP A 144 19.77 13.08 -12.92
C ASP A 144 20.44 11.99 -13.77
N ILE A 145 21.76 11.81 -13.62
CA ILE A 145 22.58 10.87 -14.42
C ILE A 145 22.02 9.43 -14.35
N ASN A 146 21.49 9.02 -13.20
CA ASN A 146 20.98 7.67 -12.99
C ASN A 146 19.47 7.54 -13.22
N ASN A 147 18.82 8.57 -13.75
CA ASN A 147 17.36 8.60 -13.95
C ASN A 147 16.55 8.26 -12.70
N VAL A 148 17.05 8.63 -11.51
CA VAL A 148 16.41 8.34 -10.21
C VAL A 148 15.03 8.99 -10.12
N SER A 149 14.89 10.22 -10.60
CA SER A 149 13.61 10.93 -10.62
C SER A 149 12.56 10.19 -11.45
N THR A 150 12.93 9.76 -12.65
CA THR A 150 12.07 8.95 -13.52
C THR A 150 11.71 7.61 -12.86
N ALA A 151 12.69 6.94 -12.25
CA ALA A 151 12.47 5.67 -11.57
C ALA A 151 11.51 5.81 -10.37
N ARG A 152 11.57 6.92 -9.61
CA ARG A 152 10.67 7.23 -8.50
C ARG A 152 9.24 7.50 -8.99
N ALA A 153 9.06 8.32 -10.01
CA ALA A 153 7.76 8.56 -10.63
C ALA A 153 7.15 7.24 -11.15
N ARG A 154 7.96 6.40 -11.81
CA ARG A 154 7.56 5.08 -12.30
C ARG A 154 7.19 4.12 -11.17
N ALA A 155 7.82 4.21 -10.01
CA ALA A 155 7.46 3.37 -8.86
C ALA A 155 6.03 3.63 -8.37
N ILE A 156 5.61 4.90 -8.30
CA ILE A 156 4.24 5.29 -7.95
C ILE A 156 3.26 4.87 -9.06
N TYR A 157 3.60 5.11 -10.32
CA TYR A 157 2.82 4.62 -11.46
C TYR A 157 2.57 3.12 -11.37
N ASN A 158 3.62 2.33 -11.12
CA ASN A 158 3.51 0.87 -10.99
C ASN A 158 2.65 0.45 -9.78
N TYR A 159 2.71 1.21 -8.67
CA TYR A 159 1.83 0.98 -7.53
C TYR A 159 0.35 1.14 -7.93
N LEU A 160 0.01 2.22 -8.63
CA LEU A 160 -1.36 2.46 -9.08
C LEU A 160 -1.84 1.43 -10.11
N ILE A 161 -0.97 0.97 -11.03
CA ILE A 161 -1.28 -0.14 -11.96
C ILE A 161 -1.61 -1.43 -11.19
N ARG A 162 -0.78 -1.79 -10.19
CA ARG A 162 -1.05 -2.97 -9.34
C ARG A 162 -2.35 -2.83 -8.56
N SER A 163 -2.75 -1.61 -8.26
CA SER A 163 -4.03 -1.27 -7.64
C SER A 163 -5.19 -1.19 -8.65
N LYS A 164 -5.00 -1.67 -9.89
CA LYS A 164 -6.01 -1.74 -10.97
C LYS A 164 -6.48 -0.38 -11.53
N ILE A 165 -5.73 0.70 -11.32
CA ILE A 165 -5.99 1.95 -12.04
C ILE A 165 -5.54 1.79 -13.50
N ASP A 166 -6.41 2.19 -14.44
CA ASP A 166 -6.14 2.06 -15.88
C ASP A 166 -4.90 2.88 -16.27
N ARG A 167 -3.94 2.22 -16.92
CA ARG A 167 -2.70 2.85 -17.41
C ARG A 167 -2.92 4.04 -18.35
N LYS A 168 -4.05 4.08 -19.07
CA LYS A 168 -4.40 5.19 -19.96
C LYS A 168 -4.70 6.49 -19.22
N ARG A 169 -4.90 6.41 -17.92
CA ARG A 169 -5.19 7.56 -17.06
C ARG A 169 -3.94 8.14 -16.41
N MET A 170 -2.79 7.54 -16.65
CA MET A 170 -1.56 7.93 -15.95
C MET A 170 -0.37 7.94 -16.91
N THR A 171 0.45 8.96 -16.76
CA THR A 171 1.81 9.01 -17.32
C THR A 171 2.79 9.30 -16.20
N PHE A 172 4.08 9.15 -16.47
CA PHE A 172 5.12 9.51 -15.51
C PHE A 172 6.32 10.14 -16.22
N LYS A 173 6.97 11.09 -15.55
CA LYS A 173 8.13 11.78 -16.05
C LYS A 173 9.10 12.14 -14.92
N GLY A 174 10.40 12.04 -15.18
CA GLY A 174 11.44 12.56 -14.30
C GLY A 174 11.88 13.91 -14.76
N TYR A 175 11.97 14.86 -13.85
CA TYR A 175 12.47 16.20 -14.08
C TYR A 175 13.88 16.41 -13.50
N GLY A 176 14.38 15.41 -12.75
CA GLY A 176 15.71 15.51 -12.13
C GLY A 176 15.80 16.72 -11.23
N THR A 177 16.81 17.56 -11.49
CA THR A 177 17.06 18.84 -10.82
C THR A 177 16.67 20.05 -11.66
N SER A 178 15.93 19.86 -12.77
CA SER A 178 15.62 20.96 -13.72
C SER A 178 14.54 21.92 -13.23
N GLN A 179 13.76 21.51 -12.23
CA GLN A 179 12.67 22.32 -11.65
C GLN A 179 12.76 22.31 -10.12
N PRO A 180 13.81 22.89 -9.53
CA PRO A 180 13.97 22.93 -8.09
C PRO A 180 13.03 23.97 -7.47
N ILE A 181 12.54 23.72 -6.25
CA ILE A 181 11.84 24.72 -5.42
C ILE A 181 12.87 25.67 -4.81
N HIS A 182 13.98 25.11 -4.35
CA HIS A 182 15.09 25.86 -3.76
C HIS A 182 16.31 25.77 -4.67
N PRO A 183 17.10 26.87 -4.79
CA PRO A 183 18.30 26.87 -5.61
C PRO A 183 19.30 25.76 -5.24
N ILE A 184 19.94 25.19 -6.23
CA ILE A 184 21.00 24.19 -6.04
C ILE A 184 22.37 24.89 -6.12
N PRO A 185 23.30 24.65 -5.16
CA PRO A 185 23.19 23.74 -4.04
C PRO A 185 22.26 24.25 -2.94
N GLU A 186 21.50 23.35 -2.37
CA GLU A 186 20.61 23.63 -1.24
C GLU A 186 21.41 24.01 0.00
N LYS A 187 20.84 24.91 0.83
CA LYS A 187 21.51 25.42 2.04
C LYS A 187 21.23 24.58 3.28
N THR A 188 20.10 23.86 3.28
CA THR A 188 19.62 23.08 4.44
C THR A 188 19.07 21.75 3.99
N GLU A 189 19.07 20.78 4.91
CA GLU A 189 18.41 19.47 4.69
C GLU A 189 16.91 19.61 4.40
N GLN A 190 16.26 20.63 4.94
CA GLN A 190 14.87 20.92 4.64
C GLN A 190 14.68 21.28 3.16
N GLU A 191 15.50 22.20 2.62
CA GLU A 191 15.47 22.57 1.20
C GLU A 191 15.74 21.37 0.28
N GLU A 192 16.70 20.51 0.68
CA GLU A 192 16.94 19.26 -0.04
C GLU A 192 15.73 18.34 -0.05
N ASN A 193 15.03 18.22 1.10
CA ASN A 193 13.84 17.39 1.21
C ASN A 193 12.67 17.93 0.39
N GLU A 194 12.52 19.25 0.32
CA GLU A 194 11.49 19.91 -0.49
C GLU A 194 11.79 19.78 -1.98
N ASN A 195 13.07 19.80 -2.39
CA ASN A 195 13.47 19.50 -3.76
C ASN A 195 13.29 18.00 -4.11
N ARG A 196 13.49 17.09 -3.16
CA ARG A 196 13.27 15.63 -3.31
C ARG A 196 11.80 15.27 -3.19
N ARG A 197 11.00 15.59 -4.16
CA ARG A 197 9.56 15.42 -4.11
C ARG A 197 8.99 14.61 -5.28
N VAL A 198 7.78 14.21 -5.15
CA VAL A 198 6.94 13.73 -6.26
C VAL A 198 5.69 14.59 -6.32
N GLU A 199 5.33 14.99 -7.51
CA GLU A 199 4.15 15.79 -7.81
C GLU A 199 3.24 15.05 -8.77
N ILE A 200 1.98 15.46 -8.82
CA ILE A 200 1.04 15.06 -9.86
C ILE A 200 0.55 16.31 -10.59
N LEU A 201 0.62 16.28 -11.91
CA LEU A 201 -0.02 17.27 -12.77
C LEU A 201 -1.41 16.73 -13.14
N ILE A 202 -2.43 17.54 -12.98
CA ILE A 202 -3.79 17.20 -13.41
C ILE A 202 -3.91 17.43 -14.92
N VAL A 203 -4.07 16.34 -15.68
CA VAL A 203 -4.11 16.38 -17.15
C VAL A 203 -5.55 16.47 -17.65
N GLU A 204 -6.46 15.77 -17.01
CA GLU A 204 -7.89 15.74 -17.36
C GLU A 204 -8.72 15.43 -16.10
N LYS A 205 -9.97 15.91 -16.08
CA LYS A 205 -10.83 15.74 -14.92
C LYS A 205 -12.31 15.58 -15.30
#